data_26610a1260702bb679aacc86e2806b9e
#
_entry.id   26610a1260702bb679aacc86e2806b9e
#
_cell.length_a   1.000
_cell.length_b   1.000
_cell.length_c   1.000
_cell.angle_alpha   90.00
_cell.angle_beta   90.00
_cell.angle_gamma   90.00
#
_symmetry.space_group_name_H-M   'P 1'
#
loop_
_entity.id
_entity.type
_entity.pdbx_description
1 polymer ?
#
loop_
_entity_poly.entity_id
_entity_poly.type
_entity_poly.pdbx_seq_one_letter_code
_entity_poly.pdbx_strand_id
1 'polypeptide(L)'
;MTENNAFGTHEFLSLCEQLGCEAYLSGNVGSGTVQEFSDWVEYCNMGGISPMASERRANGQDEPFNVKYWGIGNEAWGCGGSMRAEYYADLCRQYSTYLRNYSPEHKIFKIASGANVADYHWTKTVMERAGQAVDAVSLHYYTLPHQDWQHKGSATDFTDEEYYTTLHKTLRMEELVENHTRIIKQYQGDRKVGLAVDEWGTWYDVEPGTNPGFLYQQNTMRDALVAAINLNIFNNHCDTVCMANIAQMVNVLQAMILTEGSKMVLTPTYHIFEMYKGHQGAKQLESYAETTLLNHDDQAVPDLHVSASQQADGSILVTAANLNDTAAIPVTCMLGGAKPTGVT
;
A
#
# COMPACT_ATOMS: atom_id res chain seq x y z
N MET A 1 20.81 -0.47 14.18
CA MET A 1 20.66 0.90 13.65
C MET A 1 20.29 1.80 14.81
N THR A 2 20.79 3.02 14.88
CA THR A 2 20.47 3.95 15.96
C THR A 2 19.41 4.92 15.46
N GLU A 3 18.25 4.91 16.10
CA GLU A 3 17.22 5.93 15.94
C GLU A 3 17.54 7.12 16.83
N ASN A 4 17.41 8.33 16.32
CA ASN A 4 17.62 9.54 17.12
C ASN A 4 16.32 10.13 17.68
N ASN A 5 15.18 9.53 17.32
CA ASN A 5 13.82 9.95 17.70
C ASN A 5 13.51 11.42 17.35
N ALA A 6 14.14 11.95 16.30
CA ALA A 6 13.92 13.33 15.87
C ALA A 6 12.67 13.50 14.99
N PHE A 7 12.02 12.42 14.62
CA PHE A 7 10.78 12.42 13.81
C PHE A 7 9.77 11.45 14.44
N GLY A 8 8.90 11.98 15.26
CA GLY A 8 7.90 11.22 16.02
C GLY A 8 6.47 11.55 15.58
N THR A 9 5.53 11.36 16.50
CA THR A 9 4.08 11.53 16.26
C THR A 9 3.74 12.94 15.74
N HIS A 10 4.25 13.99 16.37
CA HIS A 10 3.96 15.36 15.99
C HIS A 10 4.54 15.73 14.62
N GLU A 11 5.80 15.38 14.36
CA GLU A 11 6.48 15.68 13.12
C GLU A 11 5.81 14.94 11.94
N PHE A 12 5.46 13.66 12.13
CA PHE A 12 4.78 12.87 11.12
C PHE A 12 3.38 13.40 10.82
N LEU A 13 2.59 13.70 11.84
CA LEU A 13 1.23 14.21 11.66
C LEU A 13 1.22 15.62 11.07
N SER A 14 2.20 16.47 11.44
CA SER A 14 2.39 17.78 10.80
C SER A 14 2.78 17.65 9.34
N LEU A 15 3.60 16.66 8.96
CA LEU A 15 3.90 16.36 7.56
C LEU A 15 2.64 15.95 6.80
N CYS A 16 1.81 15.07 7.37
CA CYS A 16 0.54 14.66 6.75
C CYS A 16 -0.39 15.85 6.53
N GLU A 17 -0.50 16.74 7.50
CA GLU A 17 -1.31 17.96 7.39
C GLU A 17 -0.79 18.87 6.27
N GLN A 18 0.52 19.11 6.19
CA GLN A 18 1.13 19.93 5.13
C GLN A 18 0.94 19.33 3.73
N LEU A 19 0.93 18.00 3.63
CA LEU A 19 0.69 17.28 2.36
C LEU A 19 -0.81 17.16 2.03
N GLY A 20 -1.69 17.42 2.99
CA GLY A 20 -3.14 17.25 2.83
C GLY A 20 -3.54 15.79 2.70
N CYS A 21 -2.83 14.87 3.35
CA CYS A 21 -3.12 13.44 3.33
C CYS A 21 -3.50 12.92 4.72
N GLU A 22 -4.23 11.80 4.75
CA GLU A 22 -4.57 11.08 5.97
C GLU A 22 -3.34 10.34 6.52
N ALA A 23 -3.23 10.27 7.84
CA ALA A 23 -2.22 9.48 8.52
C ALA A 23 -2.68 8.04 8.74
N TYR A 24 -1.78 7.09 8.55
CA TYR A 24 -1.94 5.69 8.93
C TYR A 24 -0.85 5.31 9.93
N LEU A 25 -1.23 5.04 11.17
CA LEU A 25 -0.32 4.68 12.27
C LEU A 25 -0.49 3.21 12.63
N SER A 26 0.63 2.47 12.74
CA SER A 26 0.63 1.07 13.16
C SER A 26 1.16 0.93 14.59
N GLY A 27 0.34 0.37 15.48
CA GLY A 27 0.72 0.10 16.86
C GLY A 27 1.54 -1.18 17.00
N ASN A 28 2.49 -1.17 17.91
CA ASN A 28 3.35 -2.31 18.20
C ASN A 28 2.59 -3.36 19.04
N VAL A 29 2.24 -4.48 18.43
CA VAL A 29 1.60 -5.62 19.14
C VAL A 29 2.60 -6.73 19.47
N GLY A 30 3.84 -6.63 18.99
CA GLY A 30 4.89 -7.63 19.23
C GLY A 30 5.53 -7.50 20.61
N SER A 31 5.97 -6.30 20.96
CA SER A 31 6.63 -6.00 22.25
C SER A 31 5.93 -4.90 23.05
N GLY A 32 4.98 -4.18 22.46
CA GLY A 32 4.16 -3.19 23.15
C GLY A 32 3.01 -3.82 23.92
N THR A 33 2.34 -3.01 24.72
CA THR A 33 1.18 -3.40 25.51
C THR A 33 -0.11 -2.81 24.93
N VAL A 34 -1.24 -3.44 25.25
CA VAL A 34 -2.58 -2.92 24.92
C VAL A 34 -2.77 -1.51 25.46
N GLN A 35 -2.25 -1.24 26.66
CA GLN A 35 -2.37 0.07 27.33
C GLN A 35 -1.61 1.14 26.52
N GLU A 36 -0.37 0.91 26.16
CA GLU A 36 0.44 1.85 25.39
C GLU A 36 -0.22 2.22 24.06
N PHE A 37 -0.79 1.23 23.37
CA PHE A 37 -1.48 1.50 22.10
C PHE A 37 -2.79 2.27 22.33
N SER A 38 -3.57 1.90 23.35
CA SER A 38 -4.78 2.64 23.73
C SER A 38 -4.48 4.09 24.11
N ASP A 39 -3.39 4.30 24.85
CA ASP A 39 -2.94 5.63 25.26
C ASP A 39 -2.48 6.47 24.05
N TRP A 40 -1.83 5.86 23.08
CA TRP A 40 -1.43 6.54 21.85
C TRP A 40 -2.63 6.98 21.01
N VAL A 41 -3.66 6.12 20.88
CA VAL A 41 -4.92 6.50 20.21
C VAL A 41 -5.65 7.62 20.99
N GLU A 42 -5.66 7.56 22.33
CA GLU A 42 -6.20 8.63 23.19
C GLU A 42 -5.43 9.94 23.01
N TYR A 43 -4.09 9.86 23.02
CA TYR A 43 -3.21 11.01 22.78
C TYR A 43 -3.55 11.72 21.47
N CYS A 44 -3.71 10.96 20.40
CA CYS A 44 -3.99 11.51 19.07
C CYS A 44 -5.41 12.03 18.91
N ASN A 45 -6.41 11.36 19.52
CA ASN A 45 -7.81 11.54 19.11
C ASN A 45 -8.75 12.09 20.21
N MET A 46 -8.30 12.13 21.49
CA MET A 46 -9.18 12.62 22.57
C MET A 46 -9.23 14.15 22.61
N GLY A 47 -10.41 14.73 22.34
CA GLY A 47 -10.64 16.18 22.43
C GLY A 47 -10.97 16.68 23.82
N GLY A 48 -11.45 15.80 24.72
CA GLY A 48 -11.87 16.15 26.08
C GLY A 48 -10.72 16.24 27.10
N ILE A 49 -11.07 16.05 28.38
CA ILE A 49 -10.11 16.06 29.49
C ILE A 49 -9.69 14.61 29.77
N SER A 50 -8.40 14.33 29.61
CA SER A 50 -7.79 13.06 29.96
C SER A 50 -6.29 13.23 30.16
N PRO A 51 -5.57 12.26 30.76
CA PRO A 51 -4.13 12.33 30.92
C PRO A 51 -3.41 12.50 29.57
N MET A 52 -3.74 11.69 28.57
CA MET A 52 -3.09 11.71 27.25
C MET A 52 -3.43 12.97 26.45
N ALA A 53 -4.67 13.46 26.51
CA ALA A 53 -5.04 14.74 25.91
C ALA A 53 -4.32 15.92 26.58
N SER A 54 -4.09 15.86 27.89
CA SER A 54 -3.33 16.88 28.62
C SER A 54 -1.86 16.86 28.25
N GLU A 55 -1.27 15.69 28.06
CA GLU A 55 0.10 15.52 27.61
C GLU A 55 0.28 16.03 26.16
N ARG A 56 -0.65 15.72 25.23
CA ARG A 56 -0.63 16.28 23.89
C ARG A 56 -0.59 17.81 23.91
N ARG A 57 -1.45 18.43 24.74
CA ARG A 57 -1.49 19.90 24.87
C ARG A 57 -0.20 20.45 25.46
N ALA A 58 0.36 19.78 26.48
CA ALA A 58 1.66 20.15 27.04
C ALA A 58 2.80 20.07 26.02
N ASN A 59 2.67 19.16 25.04
CA ASN A 59 3.58 19.02 23.92
C ASN A 59 3.29 19.99 22.74
N GLY A 60 2.35 20.94 22.93
CA GLY A 60 2.12 22.04 22.00
C GLY A 60 1.01 21.81 20.96
N GLN A 61 0.22 20.74 21.10
CA GLN A 61 -0.92 20.46 20.20
C GLN A 61 -2.23 20.49 20.98
N ASP A 62 -2.96 21.58 20.87
CA ASP A 62 -4.21 21.79 21.63
C ASP A 62 -5.34 20.88 21.13
N GLU A 63 -5.58 20.87 19.82
CA GLU A 63 -6.65 20.10 19.21
C GLU A 63 -6.22 18.65 18.90
N PRO A 64 -7.15 17.67 18.91
CA PRO A 64 -6.85 16.31 18.51
C PRO A 64 -6.44 16.25 17.03
N PHE A 65 -5.52 15.36 16.71
CA PHE A 65 -5.09 15.10 15.33
C PHE A 65 -6.16 14.35 14.51
N ASN A 66 -7.10 13.68 15.18
CA ASN A 66 -8.18 12.90 14.55
C ASN A 66 -7.66 11.82 13.58
N VAL A 67 -6.60 11.13 13.96
CA VAL A 67 -6.02 10.05 13.15
C VAL A 67 -7.07 8.97 12.89
N LYS A 68 -7.33 8.71 11.62
CA LYS A 68 -8.39 7.80 11.18
C LYS A 68 -7.91 6.35 11.08
N TYR A 69 -6.74 6.11 10.46
CA TYR A 69 -6.28 4.76 10.13
C TYR A 69 -5.28 4.25 11.16
N TRP A 70 -5.60 3.05 11.72
CA TRP A 70 -4.81 2.42 12.77
C TRP A 70 -4.55 0.95 12.44
N GLY A 71 -3.27 0.61 12.24
CA GLY A 71 -2.79 -0.75 12.07
C GLY A 71 -2.63 -1.44 13.42
N ILE A 72 -3.22 -2.61 13.57
CA ILE A 72 -3.04 -3.46 14.75
C ILE A 72 -1.85 -4.38 14.48
N GLY A 73 -0.65 -3.86 14.68
CA GLY A 73 0.60 -4.49 14.32
C GLY A 73 0.98 -4.33 12.85
N ASN A 74 2.17 -4.79 12.53
CA ASN A 74 2.72 -4.88 11.17
C ASN A 74 3.56 -6.14 11.07
N GLU A 75 3.42 -6.92 9.98
CA GLU A 75 4.18 -8.16 9.74
C GLU A 75 4.27 -9.08 10.97
N ALA A 76 3.16 -9.27 11.66
CA ALA A 76 3.14 -10.01 12.91
C ALA A 76 3.58 -11.49 12.77
N TRP A 77 3.53 -12.02 11.55
CA TRP A 77 4.08 -13.34 11.17
C TRP A 77 5.62 -13.35 11.10
N GLY A 78 6.26 -12.20 10.97
CA GLY A 78 7.70 -12.00 10.81
C GLY A 78 8.28 -11.07 11.87
N CYS A 79 8.88 -9.95 11.42
CA CYS A 79 9.57 -9.00 12.30
C CYS A 79 8.65 -8.35 13.35
N GLY A 80 7.35 -8.31 13.13
CA GLY A 80 6.35 -7.80 14.07
C GLY A 80 6.00 -8.75 15.21
N GLY A 81 6.70 -9.88 15.39
CA GLY A 81 6.50 -10.75 16.55
C GLY A 81 6.63 -12.26 16.31
N SER A 82 6.88 -12.71 15.07
CA SER A 82 6.99 -14.13 14.67
C SER A 82 5.83 -14.98 15.21
N MET A 83 4.63 -14.48 15.06
CA MET A 83 3.40 -15.07 15.61
C MET A 83 2.80 -16.11 14.68
N ARG A 84 2.08 -17.07 15.26
CA ARG A 84 1.14 -17.89 14.49
C ARG A 84 -0.15 -17.10 14.25
N ALA A 85 -0.85 -17.41 13.16
CA ALA A 85 -2.07 -16.71 12.75
C ALA A 85 -3.14 -16.68 13.85
N GLU A 86 -3.34 -17.79 14.56
CA GLU A 86 -4.33 -17.89 15.63
C GLU A 86 -4.00 -17.01 16.82
N TYR A 87 -2.73 -16.96 17.22
CA TYR A 87 -2.28 -16.12 18.32
C TYR A 87 -2.41 -14.64 17.97
N TYR A 88 -1.97 -14.27 16.77
CA TYR A 88 -2.14 -12.89 16.30
C TYR A 88 -3.63 -12.50 16.22
N ALA A 89 -4.49 -13.35 15.69
CA ALA A 89 -5.91 -13.03 15.57
C ALA A 89 -6.58 -12.81 16.95
N ASP A 90 -6.20 -13.57 17.97
CA ASP A 90 -6.69 -13.37 19.34
C ASP A 90 -6.13 -12.08 19.97
N LEU A 91 -4.85 -11.74 19.73
CA LEU A 91 -4.27 -10.45 20.10
C LEU A 91 -4.97 -9.29 19.38
N CYS A 92 -5.17 -9.39 18.07
CA CYS A 92 -5.85 -8.38 17.26
C CYS A 92 -7.23 -8.04 17.84
N ARG A 93 -8.02 -9.04 18.23
CA ARG A 93 -9.32 -8.84 18.92
C ARG A 93 -9.15 -8.09 20.24
N GLN A 94 -8.17 -8.49 21.04
CA GLN A 94 -7.90 -7.85 22.34
C GLN A 94 -7.54 -6.37 22.13
N TYR A 95 -6.55 -6.08 21.29
CA TYR A 95 -6.13 -4.71 21.00
C TYR A 95 -7.29 -3.89 20.42
N SER A 96 -8.00 -4.42 19.43
CA SER A 96 -9.16 -3.74 18.82
C SER A 96 -10.22 -3.32 19.82
N THR A 97 -10.42 -4.08 20.91
CA THR A 97 -11.39 -3.77 21.96
C THR A 97 -11.07 -2.46 22.70
N TYR A 98 -9.77 -2.15 22.84
CA TYR A 98 -9.30 -0.97 23.58
C TYR A 98 -9.01 0.23 22.68
N LEU A 99 -9.02 0.07 21.36
CA LEU A 99 -8.95 1.18 20.41
C LEU A 99 -10.33 1.80 20.25
N ARG A 100 -10.55 2.95 20.90
CA ARG A 100 -11.84 3.59 21.04
C ARG A 100 -12.02 4.76 20.07
N ASN A 101 -13.28 4.99 19.67
CA ASN A 101 -13.67 6.24 19.03
C ASN A 101 -13.87 7.31 20.10
N TYR A 102 -13.12 8.39 20.04
CA TYR A 102 -13.22 9.51 20.96
C TYR A 102 -14.15 10.63 20.47
N SER A 103 -14.53 10.58 19.18
CA SER A 103 -15.50 11.45 18.56
C SER A 103 -16.50 10.65 17.73
N PRO A 104 -17.79 10.97 17.73
CA PRO A 104 -18.77 10.35 16.84
C PRO A 104 -18.53 10.73 15.36
N GLU A 105 -17.89 11.87 15.11
CA GLU A 105 -17.60 12.41 13.77
C GLU A 105 -16.32 11.82 13.17
N HIS A 106 -15.35 11.52 14.04
CA HIS A 106 -14.04 10.99 13.65
C HIS A 106 -13.86 9.56 14.14
N LYS A 107 -14.49 8.62 13.41
CA LYS A 107 -14.34 7.20 13.70
C LYS A 107 -13.02 6.67 13.19
N ILE A 108 -12.36 5.87 14.02
CA ILE A 108 -11.14 5.17 13.61
C ILE A 108 -11.47 3.99 12.68
N PHE A 109 -10.56 3.72 11.77
CA PHE A 109 -10.58 2.61 10.84
C PHE A 109 -9.44 1.64 11.20
N LYS A 110 -9.79 0.44 11.62
CA LYS A 110 -8.86 -0.55 12.17
C LYS A 110 -8.42 -1.54 11.10
N ILE A 111 -7.11 -1.68 10.92
CA ILE A 111 -6.50 -2.55 9.93
C ILE A 111 -5.73 -3.65 10.65
N ALA A 112 -6.10 -4.90 10.42
CA ALA A 112 -5.35 -6.03 10.95
C ALA A 112 -4.06 -6.27 10.15
N SER A 113 -2.95 -6.60 10.81
CA SER A 113 -1.75 -7.11 10.14
C SER A 113 -2.10 -8.37 9.36
N GLY A 114 -2.03 -8.27 8.06
CA GLY A 114 -2.46 -9.31 7.14
C GLY A 114 -1.33 -10.21 6.65
N ALA A 115 -1.57 -10.89 5.55
CA ALA A 115 -0.73 -11.96 5.05
C ALA A 115 0.54 -11.46 4.34
N ASN A 116 1.57 -12.30 4.37
CA ASN A 116 2.69 -12.23 3.45
C ASN A 116 2.34 -13.02 2.18
N VAL A 117 2.28 -12.34 1.04
CA VAL A 117 2.04 -12.97 -0.26
C VAL A 117 0.82 -13.91 -0.22
N ALA A 118 0.97 -15.17 -0.56
CA ALA A 118 -0.10 -16.18 -0.67
C ALA A 118 -0.36 -16.93 0.63
N ASP A 119 -0.07 -16.35 1.79
CA ASP A 119 -0.48 -16.98 3.05
C ASP A 119 -1.99 -16.84 3.29
N TYR A 120 -2.76 -17.56 2.48
CA TYR A 120 -4.23 -17.56 2.57
C TYR A 120 -4.73 -18.13 3.89
N HIS A 121 -3.94 -18.98 4.58
CA HIS A 121 -4.26 -19.47 5.91
C HIS A 121 -4.26 -18.33 6.93
N TRP A 122 -3.30 -17.42 6.85
CA TRP A 122 -3.24 -16.22 7.70
C TRP A 122 -4.51 -15.37 7.55
N THR A 123 -4.84 -14.99 6.32
CA THR A 123 -6.04 -14.18 6.05
C THR A 123 -7.31 -14.86 6.51
N LYS A 124 -7.47 -16.17 6.23
CA LYS A 124 -8.62 -16.95 6.69
C LYS A 124 -8.74 -16.91 8.22
N THR A 125 -7.65 -17.20 8.93
CA THR A 125 -7.64 -17.28 10.39
C THR A 125 -7.94 -15.92 11.03
N VAL A 126 -7.36 -14.83 10.50
CA VAL A 126 -7.64 -13.48 10.97
C VAL A 126 -9.11 -13.12 10.75
N MET A 127 -9.66 -13.38 9.56
CA MET A 127 -11.05 -13.09 9.24
C MET A 127 -12.03 -13.93 10.06
N GLU A 128 -11.75 -15.21 10.25
CA GLU A 128 -12.60 -16.11 11.05
C GLU A 128 -12.67 -15.69 12.51
N ARG A 129 -11.54 -15.26 13.10
CA ARG A 129 -11.44 -14.98 14.53
C ARG A 129 -11.59 -13.50 14.90
N ALA A 130 -11.09 -12.60 14.05
CA ALA A 130 -11.02 -11.16 14.31
C ALA A 130 -11.78 -10.31 13.29
N GLY A 131 -12.31 -10.86 12.21
CA GLY A 131 -12.94 -10.10 11.11
C GLY A 131 -14.07 -9.17 11.55
N GLN A 132 -14.77 -9.48 12.65
CA GLN A 132 -15.81 -8.61 13.21
C GLN A 132 -15.25 -7.42 14.01
N ALA A 133 -13.96 -7.41 14.31
CA ALA A 133 -13.31 -6.39 15.14
C ALA A 133 -12.47 -5.39 14.32
N VAL A 134 -12.33 -5.60 13.02
CA VAL A 134 -11.51 -4.79 12.11
C VAL A 134 -12.29 -4.32 10.89
N ASP A 135 -11.80 -3.29 10.22
CA ASP A 135 -12.42 -2.70 9.04
C ASP A 135 -11.67 -3.09 7.76
N ALA A 136 -10.41 -3.52 7.88
CA ALA A 136 -9.62 -4.07 6.79
C ALA A 136 -8.58 -5.08 7.30
N VAL A 137 -8.05 -5.87 6.37
CA VAL A 137 -6.89 -6.75 6.56
C VAL A 137 -5.81 -6.33 5.57
N SER A 138 -4.55 -6.26 6.02
CA SER A 138 -3.46 -5.85 5.14
C SER A 138 -2.94 -7.01 4.26
N LEU A 139 -2.18 -6.65 3.23
CA LEU A 139 -1.47 -7.57 2.35
C LEU A 139 -0.13 -6.97 1.98
N HIS A 140 0.94 -7.76 2.11
CA HIS A 140 2.29 -7.38 1.69
C HIS A 140 2.74 -8.24 0.51
N TYR A 141 3.25 -7.61 -0.53
CA TYR A 141 3.90 -8.28 -1.65
C TYR A 141 4.98 -7.43 -2.29
N TYR A 142 6.21 -7.91 -2.22
CA TYR A 142 7.34 -7.33 -2.94
C TYR A 142 7.66 -8.10 -4.21
N THR A 143 7.88 -7.38 -5.29
CA THR A 143 8.33 -7.93 -6.56
C THR A 143 9.87 -7.95 -6.61
N LEU A 144 10.43 -9.13 -6.83
CA LEU A 144 11.86 -9.36 -6.98
C LEU A 144 12.11 -10.08 -8.31
N PRO A 145 13.16 -9.72 -9.08
CA PRO A 145 13.53 -10.46 -10.30
C PRO A 145 13.92 -11.92 -9.99
N HIS A 146 14.64 -12.15 -8.90
CA HIS A 146 14.99 -13.49 -8.43
C HIS A 146 14.11 -13.91 -7.22
N GLN A 147 14.00 -15.21 -6.98
CA GLN A 147 13.31 -15.75 -5.78
C GLN A 147 14.27 -15.94 -4.60
N ASP A 148 15.32 -15.15 -4.54
CA ASP A 148 16.36 -15.24 -3.54
C ASP A 148 16.46 -13.92 -2.76
N TRP A 149 16.07 -13.96 -1.49
CA TRP A 149 16.15 -12.80 -0.61
C TRP A 149 17.59 -12.38 -0.28
N GLN A 150 18.59 -13.21 -0.56
CA GLN A 150 20.00 -12.89 -0.38
C GLN A 150 20.63 -12.24 -1.62
N HIS A 151 20.04 -12.50 -2.81
CA HIS A 151 20.48 -11.99 -4.10
C HIS A 151 19.25 -11.54 -4.89
N LYS A 152 18.80 -10.31 -4.60
CA LYS A 152 17.55 -9.75 -5.15
C LYS A 152 17.73 -9.12 -6.53
N GLY A 153 18.96 -8.98 -6.99
CA GLY A 153 19.31 -8.34 -8.25
C GLY A 153 19.52 -6.83 -8.12
N SER A 154 20.15 -6.25 -9.14
CA SER A 154 20.45 -4.82 -9.20
C SER A 154 19.22 -3.98 -9.57
N ALA A 155 19.13 -2.78 -9.00
CA ALA A 155 18.13 -1.80 -9.39
C ALA A 155 18.36 -1.22 -10.79
N THR A 156 19.63 -1.10 -11.23
CA THR A 156 20.01 -0.39 -12.46
C THR A 156 20.73 -1.23 -13.48
N ASP A 157 21.45 -2.27 -13.06
CA ASP A 157 22.20 -3.17 -13.93
C ASP A 157 21.48 -4.52 -14.02
N PHE A 158 20.51 -4.61 -14.93
CA PHE A 158 19.64 -5.77 -15.11
C PHE A 158 19.52 -6.15 -16.59
N THR A 159 19.30 -7.42 -16.83
CA THR A 159 19.10 -7.99 -18.17
C THR A 159 17.63 -7.85 -18.63
N ASP A 160 17.40 -8.09 -19.94
CA ASP A 160 16.03 -8.19 -20.48
C ASP A 160 15.23 -9.29 -19.78
N GLU A 161 15.86 -10.42 -19.44
CA GLU A 161 15.24 -11.50 -18.68
C GLU A 161 14.76 -11.01 -17.31
N GLU A 162 15.59 -10.29 -16.55
CA GLU A 162 15.23 -9.72 -15.26
C GLU A 162 14.14 -8.65 -15.36
N TYR A 163 14.14 -7.88 -16.46
CA TYR A 163 13.08 -6.93 -16.75
C TYR A 163 11.73 -7.65 -16.92
N TYR A 164 11.64 -8.61 -17.82
CA TYR A 164 10.39 -9.34 -18.07
C TYR A 164 9.97 -10.21 -16.89
N THR A 165 10.91 -10.84 -16.20
CA THR A 165 10.64 -11.59 -14.96
C THR A 165 10.02 -10.68 -13.89
N THR A 166 10.52 -9.46 -13.73
CA THR A 166 9.98 -8.49 -12.78
C THR A 166 8.54 -8.12 -13.14
N LEU A 167 8.26 -7.81 -14.40
CA LEU A 167 6.91 -7.46 -14.85
C LEU A 167 5.95 -8.65 -14.71
N HIS A 168 6.37 -9.84 -15.12
CA HIS A 168 5.57 -11.07 -14.97
C HIS A 168 5.21 -11.36 -13.50
N LYS A 169 6.19 -11.23 -12.60
CA LYS A 169 5.93 -11.40 -11.16
C LYS A 169 5.04 -10.33 -10.59
N THR A 170 5.09 -9.10 -11.11
CA THR A 170 4.19 -8.03 -10.69
C THR A 170 2.73 -8.37 -10.98
N LEU A 171 2.44 -9.03 -12.11
CA LEU A 171 1.08 -9.47 -12.47
C LEU A 171 0.48 -10.47 -11.48
N ARG A 172 1.31 -11.14 -10.68
CA ARG A 172 0.84 -12.01 -9.58
C ARG A 172 -0.02 -11.26 -8.55
N MET A 173 0.11 -9.95 -8.44
CA MET A 173 -0.73 -9.15 -7.54
C MET A 173 -2.22 -9.34 -7.83
N GLU A 174 -2.61 -9.56 -9.09
CA GLU A 174 -4.00 -9.85 -9.48
C GLU A 174 -4.52 -11.10 -8.75
N GLU A 175 -3.80 -12.22 -8.85
CA GLU A 175 -4.13 -13.48 -8.17
C GLU A 175 -4.23 -13.30 -6.65
N LEU A 176 -3.27 -12.56 -6.07
CA LEU A 176 -3.22 -12.31 -4.62
C LEU A 176 -4.44 -11.52 -4.15
N VAL A 177 -4.75 -10.42 -4.84
CA VAL A 177 -5.92 -9.59 -4.53
C VAL A 177 -7.23 -10.39 -4.64
N GLU A 178 -7.40 -11.17 -5.72
CA GLU A 178 -8.59 -11.99 -5.92
C GLU A 178 -8.76 -13.05 -4.82
N ASN A 179 -7.71 -13.78 -4.48
CA ASN A 179 -7.79 -14.87 -3.52
C ASN A 179 -8.00 -14.36 -2.08
N HIS A 180 -7.27 -13.31 -1.66
CA HIS A 180 -7.50 -12.69 -0.35
C HIS A 180 -8.89 -12.07 -0.25
N THR A 181 -9.34 -11.37 -1.29
CA THR A 181 -10.71 -10.82 -1.39
C THR A 181 -11.78 -11.90 -1.25
N ARG A 182 -11.60 -13.05 -1.91
CA ARG A 182 -12.54 -14.17 -1.81
C ARG A 182 -12.67 -14.67 -0.38
N ILE A 183 -11.56 -14.79 0.33
CA ILE A 183 -11.55 -15.20 1.74
C ILE A 183 -12.23 -14.13 2.60
N ILE A 184 -11.87 -12.85 2.43
CA ILE A 184 -12.49 -11.74 3.17
C ILE A 184 -14.01 -11.76 3.00
N LYS A 185 -14.50 -11.83 1.76
CA LYS A 185 -15.94 -11.88 1.44
C LYS A 185 -16.65 -13.09 2.06
N GLN A 186 -15.96 -14.22 2.23
CA GLN A 186 -16.52 -15.42 2.86
C GLN A 186 -16.80 -15.24 4.36
N TYR A 187 -15.99 -14.46 5.07
CA TYR A 187 -16.04 -14.35 6.54
C TYR A 187 -16.53 -13.00 7.06
N GLN A 188 -16.69 -11.99 6.22
CA GLN A 188 -17.07 -10.64 6.66
C GLN A 188 -18.53 -10.50 7.14
N GLY A 189 -19.42 -11.46 6.81
CA GLY A 189 -20.87 -11.39 7.10
C GLY A 189 -21.52 -10.21 6.35
N ASP A 190 -22.39 -9.47 7.05
CA ASP A 190 -23.08 -8.29 6.50
C ASP A 190 -22.20 -7.02 6.49
N ARG A 191 -20.97 -7.09 7.00
CA ARG A 191 -20.03 -5.97 7.00
C ARG A 191 -19.25 -5.93 5.69
N LYS A 192 -18.75 -4.75 5.36
CA LYS A 192 -17.72 -4.60 4.32
C LYS A 192 -16.36 -4.50 5.01
N VAL A 193 -15.51 -5.53 4.84
CA VAL A 193 -14.11 -5.51 5.28
C VAL A 193 -13.24 -5.33 4.05
N GLY A 194 -12.33 -4.34 4.09
CA GLY A 194 -11.45 -4.02 2.98
C GLY A 194 -10.17 -4.85 2.96
N LEU A 195 -9.50 -4.83 1.81
CA LEU A 195 -8.12 -5.26 1.65
C LEU A 195 -7.24 -4.01 1.56
N ALA A 196 -6.29 -3.85 2.49
CA ALA A 196 -5.30 -2.79 2.46
C ALA A 196 -3.98 -3.38 1.95
N VAL A 197 -3.60 -3.07 0.71
CA VAL A 197 -2.28 -3.46 0.19
C VAL A 197 -1.30 -2.38 0.66
N ASP A 198 -0.95 -2.43 1.94
CA ASP A 198 -0.26 -1.35 2.63
C ASP A 198 1.26 -1.46 2.58
N GLU A 199 1.79 -2.52 1.94
CA GLU A 199 3.22 -2.64 1.67
C GLU A 199 3.45 -3.43 0.37
N TRP A 200 3.90 -2.74 -0.69
CA TRP A 200 4.18 -3.31 -2.00
C TRP A 200 5.23 -2.49 -2.74
N GLY A 201 5.80 -3.07 -3.77
CA GLY A 201 6.80 -2.45 -4.62
C GLY A 201 7.93 -3.41 -4.98
N THR A 202 9.03 -2.87 -5.49
CA THR A 202 10.24 -3.62 -5.79
C THR A 202 11.20 -3.62 -4.61
N TRP A 203 11.92 -4.73 -4.43
CA TRP A 203 12.98 -4.83 -3.43
C TRP A 203 14.22 -5.45 -4.07
N TYR A 204 15.21 -4.62 -4.36
CA TYR A 204 16.48 -5.03 -4.94
C TYR A 204 17.59 -5.10 -3.88
N ASP A 205 18.78 -5.52 -4.30
CA ASP A 205 19.97 -5.35 -3.48
C ASP A 205 20.24 -3.85 -3.29
N VAL A 206 20.73 -3.49 -2.10
CA VAL A 206 21.03 -2.08 -1.81
C VAL A 206 22.15 -1.55 -2.70
N GLU A 207 22.11 -0.28 -3.02
CA GLU A 207 23.16 0.35 -3.82
C GLU A 207 24.54 0.17 -3.18
N PRO A 208 25.56 -0.22 -3.98
CA PRO A 208 26.92 -0.42 -3.49
C PRO A 208 27.45 0.81 -2.74
N GLY A 209 28.08 0.58 -1.60
CA GLY A 209 28.66 1.64 -0.79
C GLY A 209 27.69 2.33 0.18
N THR A 210 26.41 1.95 0.14
CA THR A 210 25.42 2.45 1.11
C THR A 210 25.28 1.51 2.32
N ASN A 211 24.69 2.01 3.40
CA ASN A 211 24.40 1.17 4.57
C ASN A 211 23.24 0.20 4.23
N PRO A 212 23.46 -1.12 4.26
CA PRO A 212 22.44 -2.10 3.89
C PRO A 212 21.19 -2.05 4.75
N GLY A 213 21.28 -1.55 6.00
CA GLY A 213 20.12 -1.39 6.87
C GLY A 213 19.18 -0.25 6.48
N PHE A 214 19.58 0.63 5.55
CA PHE A 214 18.72 1.70 5.07
C PHE A 214 17.92 1.34 3.83
N LEU A 215 18.18 0.19 3.22
CA LEU A 215 17.44 -0.34 2.07
C LEU A 215 17.36 0.65 0.90
N TYR A 216 18.44 1.41 0.67
CA TYR A 216 18.51 2.38 -0.40
C TYR A 216 18.77 1.67 -1.73
N GLN A 217 17.91 1.88 -2.70
CA GLN A 217 18.05 1.42 -4.09
C GLN A 217 17.69 2.55 -5.07
N GLN A 218 18.23 2.50 -6.28
CA GLN A 218 17.84 3.37 -7.37
C GLN A 218 16.47 2.97 -7.94
N ASN A 219 15.91 3.86 -8.78
CA ASN A 219 14.60 3.70 -9.38
C ASN A 219 14.69 3.94 -10.89
N THR A 220 14.14 3.03 -11.70
CA THR A 220 14.17 3.05 -13.16
C THR A 220 12.78 3.00 -13.78
N MET A 221 12.69 2.97 -15.11
CA MET A 221 11.42 2.73 -15.82
C MET A 221 10.81 1.37 -15.50
N ARG A 222 11.62 0.35 -15.18
CA ARG A 222 11.12 -0.95 -14.70
C ARG A 222 10.26 -0.78 -13.45
N ASP A 223 10.71 0.02 -12.48
CA ASP A 223 9.96 0.34 -11.26
C ASP A 223 8.68 1.12 -11.55
N ALA A 224 8.74 2.07 -12.49
CA ALA A 224 7.55 2.80 -12.92
C ALA A 224 6.49 1.86 -13.49
N LEU A 225 6.88 0.88 -14.32
CA LEU A 225 5.94 -0.11 -14.87
C LEU A 225 5.40 -1.06 -13.81
N VAL A 226 6.21 -1.47 -12.83
CA VAL A 226 5.75 -2.22 -11.66
C VAL A 226 4.67 -1.42 -10.90
N ALA A 227 4.90 -0.13 -10.68
CA ALA A 227 3.90 0.73 -10.03
C ALA A 227 2.62 0.86 -10.88
N ALA A 228 2.75 1.06 -12.20
CA ALA A 228 1.61 1.20 -13.11
C ALA A 228 0.74 -0.08 -13.15
N ILE A 229 1.35 -1.26 -13.24
CA ILE A 229 0.63 -2.54 -13.20
C ILE A 229 -0.14 -2.68 -11.88
N ASN A 230 0.54 -2.49 -10.75
CA ASN A 230 -0.10 -2.62 -9.43
C ASN A 230 -1.25 -1.63 -9.26
N LEU A 231 -1.06 -0.35 -9.61
CA LEU A 231 -2.12 0.66 -9.50
C LEU A 231 -3.31 0.36 -10.42
N ASN A 232 -3.08 -0.17 -11.63
CA ASN A 232 -4.17 -0.62 -12.49
C ASN A 232 -4.95 -1.79 -11.84
N ILE A 233 -4.25 -2.76 -11.24
CA ILE A 233 -4.87 -3.88 -10.51
C ILE A 233 -5.71 -3.33 -9.35
N PHE A 234 -5.16 -2.44 -8.54
CA PHE A 234 -5.88 -1.87 -7.39
C PHE A 234 -7.10 -1.07 -7.81
N ASN A 235 -7.02 -0.29 -8.91
CA ASN A 235 -8.14 0.43 -9.47
C ASN A 235 -9.26 -0.54 -9.93
N ASN A 236 -8.89 -1.63 -10.60
CA ASN A 236 -9.84 -2.63 -11.10
C ASN A 236 -10.51 -3.43 -9.97
N HIS A 237 -9.89 -3.49 -8.78
CA HIS A 237 -10.42 -4.17 -7.58
C HIS A 237 -10.83 -3.21 -6.45
N CYS A 238 -11.14 -1.96 -6.75
CA CYS A 238 -11.48 -0.94 -5.74
C CYS A 238 -12.79 -1.21 -4.97
N ASP A 239 -13.56 -2.23 -5.36
CA ASP A 239 -14.68 -2.73 -4.57
C ASP A 239 -14.23 -3.36 -3.24
N THR A 240 -13.01 -3.87 -3.16
CA THR A 240 -12.42 -4.49 -1.97
C THR A 240 -11.10 -3.84 -1.56
N VAL A 241 -10.21 -3.50 -2.51
CA VAL A 241 -8.97 -2.78 -2.21
C VAL A 241 -9.33 -1.36 -1.77
N CYS A 242 -9.13 -1.07 -0.49
CA CYS A 242 -9.50 0.20 0.12
C CYS A 242 -8.31 1.14 0.36
N MET A 243 -7.09 0.61 0.27
CA MET A 243 -5.83 1.34 0.48
C MET A 243 -4.70 0.63 -0.27
N ALA A 244 -3.76 1.40 -0.83
CA ALA A 244 -2.56 0.88 -1.47
C ALA A 244 -1.38 1.83 -1.19
N ASN A 245 -0.43 1.40 -0.37
CA ASN A 245 0.70 2.20 0.07
C ASN A 245 2.00 1.59 -0.43
N ILE A 246 2.69 2.29 -1.31
CA ILE A 246 3.98 1.83 -1.83
C ILE A 246 5.08 1.89 -0.75
N ALA A 247 6.01 0.98 -0.80
CA ALA A 247 7.19 1.00 0.04
C ALA A 247 8.41 1.53 -0.76
N GLN A 248 8.85 2.81 -0.53
CA GLN A 248 8.28 3.76 0.39
C GLN A 248 8.29 5.17 -0.23
N MET A 249 8.00 6.23 0.57
CA MET A 249 7.90 7.57 0.02
C MET A 249 9.28 8.18 -0.29
N VAL A 250 10.26 8.07 0.63
CA VAL A 250 11.57 8.77 0.53
C VAL A 250 12.71 7.80 0.85
N ASN A 251 13.69 7.73 -0.04
CA ASN A 251 15.02 7.09 0.11
C ASN A 251 15.04 5.59 0.42
N VAL A 252 13.91 4.92 0.56
CA VAL A 252 13.83 3.51 0.96
C VAL A 252 13.11 2.71 -0.10
N LEU A 253 13.69 1.56 -0.51
CA LEU A 253 13.10 0.64 -1.48
C LEU A 253 12.67 1.35 -2.76
N GLN A 254 11.47 1.09 -3.27
CA GLN A 254 10.93 1.76 -4.46
C GLN A 254 10.45 3.19 -4.10
N ALA A 255 11.38 4.06 -3.71
CA ALA A 255 11.06 5.40 -3.26
C ALA A 255 10.50 6.27 -4.38
N MET A 256 9.46 7.06 -4.07
CA MET A 256 8.95 8.08 -4.98
C MET A 256 9.88 9.28 -5.07
N ILE A 257 10.61 9.59 -4.00
CA ILE A 257 11.47 10.74 -3.86
C ILE A 257 12.83 10.29 -3.33
N LEU A 258 13.90 10.75 -3.95
CA LEU A 258 15.27 10.60 -3.44
C LEU A 258 15.79 11.95 -2.98
N THR A 259 16.44 11.98 -1.82
CA THR A 259 17.00 13.20 -1.22
C THR A 259 18.43 12.98 -0.78
N GLU A 260 19.26 14.03 -0.95
CA GLU A 260 20.62 14.10 -0.41
C GLU A 260 20.88 15.53 0.06
N GLY A 261 20.92 15.74 1.36
CA GLY A 261 21.01 17.08 1.95
C GLY A 261 19.85 17.98 1.50
N SER A 262 20.14 19.08 0.81
CA SER A 262 19.12 19.99 0.26
C SER A 262 18.65 19.64 -1.15
N LYS A 263 19.17 18.58 -1.75
CA LYS A 263 18.79 18.14 -3.10
C LYS A 263 17.66 17.15 -3.04
N MET A 264 16.80 17.17 -4.06
CA MET A 264 15.67 16.25 -4.21
C MET A 264 15.51 15.88 -5.68
N VAL A 265 15.18 14.61 -5.94
CA VAL A 265 14.84 14.09 -7.27
C VAL A 265 13.53 13.31 -7.17
N LEU A 266 12.62 13.60 -8.10
CA LEU A 266 11.39 12.80 -8.29
C LEU A 266 11.76 11.60 -9.17
N THR A 267 11.42 10.40 -8.71
CA THR A 267 11.75 9.15 -9.42
C THR A 267 10.73 8.85 -10.52
N PRO A 268 11.02 7.91 -11.44
CA PRO A 268 10.02 7.42 -12.38
C PRO A 268 8.72 6.93 -11.71
N THR A 269 8.82 6.31 -10.53
CA THR A 269 7.64 5.89 -9.74
C THR A 269 6.78 7.08 -9.29
N TYR A 270 7.38 8.21 -8.90
CA TYR A 270 6.62 9.41 -8.55
C TYR A 270 5.73 9.86 -9.71
N HIS A 271 6.25 9.86 -10.93
CA HIS A 271 5.50 10.31 -12.10
C HIS A 271 4.32 9.38 -12.43
N ILE A 272 4.43 8.09 -12.12
CA ILE A 272 3.27 7.18 -12.21
C ILE A 272 2.17 7.60 -11.22
N PHE A 273 2.50 7.84 -9.97
CA PHE A 273 1.53 8.33 -8.99
C PHE A 273 0.89 9.67 -9.41
N GLU A 274 1.69 10.58 -9.96
CA GLU A 274 1.21 11.85 -10.52
C GLU A 274 0.17 11.63 -11.64
N MET A 275 0.44 10.71 -12.57
CA MET A 275 -0.49 10.37 -13.67
C MET A 275 -1.75 9.65 -13.18
N TYR A 276 -1.63 8.84 -12.11
CA TYR A 276 -2.73 8.04 -11.59
C TYR A 276 -3.60 8.76 -10.54
N LYS A 277 -3.17 9.90 -10.01
CA LYS A 277 -3.90 10.64 -8.94
C LYS A 277 -5.35 10.95 -9.27
N GLY A 278 -5.69 11.08 -10.55
CA GLY A 278 -7.04 11.34 -10.99
C GLY A 278 -8.01 10.17 -10.77
N HIS A 279 -7.54 8.96 -10.48
CA HIS A 279 -8.42 7.84 -10.12
C HIS A 279 -8.93 7.92 -8.67
N GLN A 280 -8.28 8.70 -7.81
CA GLN A 280 -8.71 8.84 -6.41
C GLN A 280 -10.07 9.54 -6.32
N GLY A 281 -11.03 8.90 -5.62
CA GLY A 281 -12.38 9.41 -5.47
C GLY A 281 -13.26 9.34 -6.74
N ALA A 282 -12.72 8.85 -7.85
CA ALA A 282 -13.46 8.62 -9.09
C ALA A 282 -14.26 7.31 -9.04
N LYS A 283 -15.20 7.17 -9.98
CA LYS A 283 -15.98 5.95 -10.15
C LYS A 283 -15.24 5.01 -11.10
N GLN A 284 -14.89 3.82 -10.65
CA GLN A 284 -14.28 2.79 -11.50
C GLN A 284 -15.18 2.45 -12.68
N LEU A 285 -14.58 2.32 -13.85
CA LEU A 285 -15.19 1.79 -15.07
C LEU A 285 -14.58 0.42 -15.37
N GLU A 286 -15.44 -0.54 -15.71
CA GLU A 286 -14.97 -1.83 -16.20
C GLU A 286 -14.14 -1.60 -17.47
N SER A 287 -12.91 -2.12 -17.46
CA SER A 287 -11.96 -1.96 -18.56
C SER A 287 -11.37 -3.31 -18.94
N TYR A 288 -11.23 -3.52 -20.23
CA TYR A 288 -10.62 -4.72 -20.81
C TYR A 288 -9.71 -4.30 -21.96
N ALA A 289 -8.50 -4.86 -21.99
CA ALA A 289 -7.56 -4.68 -23.09
C ALA A 289 -7.38 -5.99 -23.85
N GLU A 290 -7.75 -6.00 -25.12
CA GLU A 290 -7.30 -7.04 -26.05
C GLU A 290 -5.90 -6.69 -26.51
N THR A 291 -4.90 -7.47 -26.11
CA THR A 291 -3.50 -7.17 -26.33
C THR A 291 -2.71 -8.44 -26.69
N THR A 292 -1.59 -8.28 -27.36
CA THR A 292 -0.64 -9.35 -27.59
C THR A 292 0.13 -9.67 -26.30
N LEU A 293 0.72 -10.86 -26.27
CA LEU A 293 1.57 -11.28 -25.17
C LEU A 293 3.03 -11.24 -25.62
N LEU A 294 3.84 -10.55 -24.85
CA LEU A 294 5.30 -10.64 -24.93
C LEU A 294 5.71 -11.93 -24.24
N ASN A 295 6.28 -12.84 -25.01
CA ASN A 295 6.79 -14.10 -24.48
C ASN A 295 8.31 -14.00 -24.39
N HIS A 296 8.81 -14.03 -23.18
CA HIS A 296 10.22 -14.15 -22.89
C HIS A 296 10.43 -15.43 -22.09
N ASP A 297 11.08 -16.42 -22.70
CA ASP A 297 11.17 -17.80 -22.20
C ASP A 297 9.78 -18.38 -21.83
N ASP A 298 9.57 -18.84 -20.60
CA ASP A 298 8.30 -19.39 -20.12
C ASP A 298 7.36 -18.33 -19.50
N GLN A 299 7.68 -17.03 -19.67
CA GLN A 299 6.95 -15.92 -19.02
C GLN A 299 6.18 -15.11 -20.07
N ALA A 300 4.89 -14.97 -19.87
CA ALA A 300 4.04 -14.14 -20.69
C ALA A 300 3.67 -12.84 -19.95
N VAL A 301 3.89 -11.70 -20.62
CA VAL A 301 3.53 -10.37 -20.13
C VAL A 301 2.64 -9.70 -21.18
N PRO A 302 1.47 -9.13 -20.85
CA PRO A 302 0.68 -8.41 -21.83
C PRO A 302 1.44 -7.17 -22.33
N ASP A 303 1.32 -6.86 -23.63
CA ASP A 303 1.91 -5.62 -24.17
C ASP A 303 1.34 -4.37 -23.48
N LEU A 304 0.06 -4.45 -23.09
CA LEU A 304 -0.68 -3.32 -22.54
C LEU A 304 -1.45 -3.71 -21.26
N HIS A 305 -1.33 -2.91 -20.22
CA HIS A 305 -2.08 -3.08 -18.97
C HIS A 305 -2.85 -1.80 -18.64
N VAL A 306 -4.16 -1.89 -18.34
CA VAL A 306 -5.04 -0.73 -18.28
C VAL A 306 -5.93 -0.70 -17.04
N SER A 307 -6.35 0.53 -16.68
CA SER A 307 -7.52 0.77 -15.84
C SER A 307 -8.25 2.04 -16.28
N ALA A 308 -9.51 2.18 -15.89
CA ALA A 308 -10.32 3.33 -16.27
C ALA A 308 -11.25 3.79 -15.14
N SER A 309 -11.50 5.11 -15.09
CA SER A 309 -12.46 5.69 -14.15
C SER A 309 -13.18 6.90 -14.73
N GLN A 310 -14.35 7.20 -14.18
CA GLN A 310 -15.11 8.40 -14.47
C GLN A 310 -14.97 9.41 -13.34
N GLN A 311 -14.55 10.61 -13.69
CA GLN A 311 -14.41 11.74 -12.78
C GLN A 311 -15.79 12.33 -12.42
N ALA A 312 -15.82 13.15 -11.37
CA ALA A 312 -17.06 13.83 -10.93
C ALA A 312 -17.64 14.79 -11.99
N ASP A 313 -16.82 15.33 -12.86
CA ASP A 313 -17.24 16.20 -13.99
C ASP A 313 -17.73 15.43 -15.22
N GLY A 314 -17.73 14.09 -15.15
CA GLY A 314 -18.12 13.20 -16.23
C GLY A 314 -17.00 12.84 -17.20
N SER A 315 -15.80 13.40 -17.07
CA SER A 315 -14.65 13.01 -17.88
C SER A 315 -14.20 11.57 -17.55
N ILE A 316 -13.60 10.89 -18.53
CA ILE A 316 -13.11 9.54 -18.39
C ILE A 316 -11.59 9.59 -18.43
N LEU A 317 -10.97 9.08 -17.37
CA LEU A 317 -9.54 8.87 -17.29
C LEU A 317 -9.25 7.40 -17.62
N VAL A 318 -8.35 7.18 -18.57
CA VAL A 318 -7.80 5.86 -18.90
C VAL A 318 -6.31 5.91 -18.66
N THR A 319 -5.80 5.01 -17.83
CA THR A 319 -4.37 4.78 -17.67
C THR A 319 -3.97 3.52 -18.43
N ALA A 320 -2.91 3.63 -19.22
CA ALA A 320 -2.42 2.56 -20.07
C ALA A 320 -0.89 2.47 -19.93
N ALA A 321 -0.40 1.32 -19.49
CA ALA A 321 1.02 1.02 -19.39
C ALA A 321 1.44 0.15 -20.59
N ASN A 322 2.32 0.68 -21.43
CA ASN A 322 2.99 -0.09 -22.47
C ASN A 322 4.17 -0.86 -21.83
N LEU A 323 4.07 -2.17 -21.80
CA LEU A 323 5.07 -3.06 -21.18
C LEU A 323 6.13 -3.54 -22.18
N ASN A 324 5.96 -3.20 -23.46
CA ASN A 324 6.93 -3.53 -24.52
C ASN A 324 8.10 -2.54 -24.46
N ASP A 325 9.30 -3.06 -24.32
CA ASP A 325 10.54 -2.26 -24.20
C ASP A 325 11.06 -1.72 -25.54
N THR A 326 10.58 -2.28 -26.66
CA THR A 326 11.12 -2.01 -28.00
C THR A 326 10.13 -1.37 -28.96
N ALA A 327 8.81 -1.48 -28.70
CA ALA A 327 7.78 -1.06 -29.65
C ALA A 327 6.77 -0.08 -29.06
N ALA A 328 6.36 0.89 -29.88
CA ALA A 328 5.16 1.67 -29.63
C ALA A 328 3.90 0.87 -30.04
N ILE A 329 2.89 0.86 -29.19
CA ILE A 329 1.65 0.11 -29.41
C ILE A 329 0.53 1.07 -29.82
N PRO A 330 -0.09 0.87 -31.01
CA PRO A 330 -1.28 1.61 -31.37
C PRO A 330 -2.47 1.11 -30.53
N VAL A 331 -3.14 2.03 -29.83
CA VAL A 331 -4.30 1.71 -28.99
C VAL A 331 -5.57 2.29 -29.59
N THR A 332 -6.58 1.43 -29.77
CA THR A 332 -7.94 1.87 -30.12
C THR A 332 -8.81 1.76 -28.88
N CYS A 333 -9.27 2.90 -28.36
CA CYS A 333 -10.16 2.95 -27.21
C CYS A 333 -11.63 2.97 -27.67
N MET A 334 -12.42 1.99 -27.23
CA MET A 334 -13.87 1.93 -27.46
C MET A 334 -14.62 2.18 -26.15
N LEU A 335 -15.48 3.19 -26.14
CA LEU A 335 -16.30 3.53 -25.00
C LEU A 335 -17.71 2.94 -25.16
N GLY A 336 -18.07 1.99 -24.29
CA GLY A 336 -19.44 1.46 -24.22
C GLY A 336 -20.39 2.49 -23.59
N GLY A 337 -21.46 2.85 -24.32
CA GLY A 337 -22.54 3.72 -23.81
C GLY A 337 -22.21 5.22 -23.71
N ALA A 338 -21.04 5.65 -24.17
CA ALA A 338 -20.63 7.06 -24.18
C ALA A 338 -20.07 7.47 -25.56
N LYS A 339 -20.23 8.75 -25.89
CA LYS A 339 -19.57 9.35 -27.06
C LYS A 339 -18.65 10.47 -26.55
N PRO A 340 -17.33 10.36 -26.78
CA PRO A 340 -16.40 11.41 -26.35
C PRO A 340 -16.67 12.68 -27.19
N THR A 341 -16.58 13.84 -26.56
CA THR A 341 -16.65 15.16 -27.20
C THR A 341 -15.26 15.72 -27.50
N GLY A 342 -14.23 15.14 -26.94
CA GLY A 342 -12.81 15.47 -27.12
C GLY A 342 -11.94 14.48 -26.43
N VAL A 343 -10.64 14.50 -26.76
CA VAL A 343 -9.57 13.74 -26.10
C VAL A 343 -8.44 14.73 -25.77
N THR A 344 -7.93 14.68 -24.57
CA THR A 344 -6.81 15.49 -24.10
C THR A 344 -5.64 14.63 -23.67
#